data_790fbf43a8ec629a8cdaa0b1bc4c4cbe
#
_entry.id   790fbf43a8ec629a8cdaa0b1bc4c4cbe
#
_cell.length_a   1.000
_cell.length_b   1.000
_cell.length_c   1.000
_cell.angle_alpha   90.00
_cell.angle_beta   90.00
_cell.angle_gamma   90.00
#
_symmetry.space_group_name_H-M   'P 1'
#
loop_
_entity.id
_entity.type
_entity.pdbx_description
1 polymer ?
#
loop_
_entity_poly.entity_id
_entity_poly.type
_entity_poly.pdbx_seq_one_letter_code
_entity_poly.pdbx_strand_id
1 'polypeptide(L)'
;LVEGETKAILIDAGTKIKDLDKLVASITDKPVTLVATHVHPDHTGSAIDYFPEIYINPADTIGIPEFMPNYKGKVCFLTDGEILDLGGRTLEVVFTPGHTPGSTTFVDKDAAYGFSGDSFGSGNLLLGVDFSTLISTCKKMSAVIEKYDIKYLYPGHYFGMNKETPQRVKDMITMSEDILSGKVQG
;
A
#
# COMPACT_ATOMS: atom_id res chain seq x y z
N LEU A 1 5.18 -10.11 -3.94
CA LEU A 1 5.72 -10.95 -2.87
C LEU A 1 7.10 -10.42 -2.46
N VAL A 2 7.29 -10.21 -1.16
CA VAL A 2 8.57 -9.79 -0.55
C VAL A 2 9.03 -10.89 0.39
N GLU A 3 10.26 -11.38 0.20
CA GLU A 3 10.81 -12.51 0.91
C GLU A 3 12.02 -12.10 1.74
N GLY A 4 12.05 -12.50 3.02
CA GLY A 4 13.22 -12.48 3.90
C GLY A 4 13.79 -13.89 4.11
N GLU A 5 14.59 -14.10 5.13
CA GLU A 5 15.21 -15.40 5.40
C GLU A 5 14.21 -16.43 5.95
N THR A 6 13.23 -16.01 6.75
CA THR A 6 12.33 -16.92 7.49
C THR A 6 10.85 -16.80 7.14
N LYS A 7 10.44 -15.67 6.54
CA LYS A 7 9.03 -15.36 6.22
C LYS A 7 8.95 -14.60 4.91
N ALA A 8 7.75 -14.55 4.34
CA ALA A 8 7.43 -13.71 3.20
C ALA A 8 6.12 -12.93 3.44
N ILE A 9 5.97 -11.82 2.76
CA ILE A 9 4.75 -11.02 2.73
C ILE A 9 4.26 -10.94 1.29
N LEU A 10 2.98 -11.25 1.09
CA LEU A 10 2.26 -10.94 -0.12
C LEU A 10 1.54 -9.60 0.08
N ILE A 11 1.88 -8.60 -0.71
CA ILE A 11 1.24 -7.28 -0.70
C ILE A 11 0.20 -7.29 -1.81
N ASP A 12 -1.05 -7.11 -1.42
CA ASP A 12 -2.23 -7.20 -2.27
C ASP A 12 -2.43 -8.56 -2.97
N ALA A 13 -3.66 -8.89 -3.28
CA ALA A 13 -4.04 -10.16 -3.90
C ALA A 13 -4.60 -10.00 -5.32
N GLY A 14 -4.70 -8.75 -5.81
CA GLY A 14 -5.32 -8.45 -7.10
C GLY A 14 -6.83 -8.69 -7.11
N THR A 15 -7.45 -8.56 -8.27
CA THR A 15 -8.90 -8.66 -8.43
C THR A 15 -9.40 -10.10 -8.34
N LYS A 16 -8.83 -10.99 -9.15
CA LYS A 16 -9.32 -12.38 -9.29
C LYS A 16 -8.23 -13.27 -9.89
N ILE A 17 -7.31 -13.68 -9.04
CA ILE A 17 -6.22 -14.57 -9.43
C ILE A 17 -6.57 -15.97 -8.96
N LYS A 18 -6.81 -16.87 -9.90
CA LYS A 18 -7.11 -18.27 -9.57
C LYS A 18 -5.89 -18.96 -8.97
N ASP A 19 -6.11 -19.73 -7.89
CA ASP A 19 -5.07 -20.51 -7.21
C ASP A 19 -3.85 -19.66 -6.80
N LEU A 20 -4.10 -18.43 -6.29
CA LEU A 20 -3.03 -17.50 -5.88
C LEU A 20 -2.12 -18.12 -4.80
N ASP A 21 -2.68 -18.89 -3.88
CA ASP A 21 -1.93 -19.63 -2.86
C ASP A 21 -0.92 -20.61 -3.47
N LYS A 22 -1.32 -21.34 -4.51
CA LYS A 22 -0.43 -22.29 -5.23
C LYS A 22 0.63 -21.54 -6.03
N LEU A 23 0.26 -20.41 -6.64
CA LEU A 23 1.22 -19.56 -7.33
C LEU A 23 2.29 -19.05 -6.33
N VAL A 24 1.87 -18.55 -5.18
CA VAL A 24 2.78 -18.09 -4.13
C VAL A 24 3.64 -19.25 -3.62
N ALA A 25 3.06 -20.43 -3.35
CA ALA A 25 3.79 -21.61 -2.92
C ALA A 25 4.77 -22.16 -3.98
N SER A 26 4.60 -21.82 -5.26
CA SER A 26 5.58 -22.15 -6.30
C SER A 26 6.82 -21.24 -6.30
N ILE A 27 6.75 -20.12 -5.60
CA ILE A 27 7.83 -19.10 -5.54
C ILE A 27 8.60 -19.21 -4.22
N THR A 28 7.91 -19.48 -3.12
CA THR A 28 8.51 -19.57 -1.78
C THR A 28 7.90 -20.72 -0.98
N ASP A 29 8.72 -21.39 -0.18
CA ASP A 29 8.32 -22.41 0.81
C ASP A 29 8.13 -21.82 2.23
N LYS A 30 8.37 -20.51 2.39
CA LYS A 30 8.25 -19.82 3.67
C LYS A 30 6.80 -19.52 4.04
N PRO A 31 6.51 -19.37 5.34
CA PRO A 31 5.23 -18.84 5.79
C PRO A 31 4.96 -17.47 5.18
N VAL A 32 3.78 -17.30 4.56
CA VAL A 32 3.37 -16.07 3.86
C VAL A 32 2.27 -15.38 4.64
N THR A 33 2.46 -14.10 4.93
CA THR A 33 1.43 -13.21 5.46
C THR A 33 0.87 -12.34 4.35
N LEU A 34 -0.46 -12.31 4.18
CA LEU A 34 -1.13 -11.41 3.26
C LEU A 34 -1.39 -10.07 3.95
N VAL A 35 -0.94 -8.98 3.32
CA VAL A 35 -1.23 -7.60 3.72
C VAL A 35 -1.86 -6.85 2.57
N ALA A 36 -2.71 -5.88 2.83
CA ALA A 36 -3.26 -5.02 1.78
C ALA A 36 -2.75 -3.58 1.92
N THR A 37 -2.47 -2.95 0.78
CA THR A 37 -2.20 -1.52 0.72
C THR A 37 -3.45 -0.72 1.02
N HIS A 38 -4.62 -1.21 0.60
CA HIS A 38 -5.93 -0.64 0.90
C HIS A 38 -7.04 -1.63 0.51
N VAL A 39 -8.27 -1.35 0.95
CA VAL A 39 -9.43 -2.23 0.70
C VAL A 39 -10.22 -1.73 -0.50
N HIS A 40 -9.79 -2.18 -1.71
CA HIS A 40 -10.51 -2.05 -2.97
C HIS A 40 -10.50 -3.39 -3.72
N PRO A 41 -11.47 -3.64 -4.63
CA PRO A 41 -11.67 -4.97 -5.22
C PRO A 41 -10.53 -5.46 -6.12
N ASP A 42 -9.66 -4.58 -6.56
CA ASP A 42 -8.47 -4.90 -7.34
C ASP A 42 -7.20 -5.11 -6.50
N HIS A 43 -7.28 -4.91 -5.18
CA HIS A 43 -6.25 -5.20 -4.19
C HIS A 43 -6.66 -6.30 -3.22
N THR A 44 -7.93 -6.32 -2.80
CA THR A 44 -8.52 -7.31 -1.90
C THR A 44 -9.65 -8.11 -2.56
N GLY A 45 -9.49 -8.41 -3.84
CA GLY A 45 -10.46 -9.21 -4.59
C GLY A 45 -10.53 -10.67 -4.14
N SER A 46 -11.31 -11.48 -4.84
CA SER A 46 -11.64 -12.84 -4.39
C SER A 46 -10.44 -13.78 -4.16
N ALA A 47 -9.25 -13.40 -4.59
CA ALA A 47 -8.03 -14.19 -4.32
C ALA A 47 -7.59 -14.15 -2.84
N ILE A 48 -8.10 -13.22 -2.03
CA ILE A 48 -7.89 -13.24 -0.57
C ILE A 48 -8.47 -14.49 0.09
N ASP A 49 -9.50 -15.12 -0.51
CA ASP A 49 -10.15 -16.31 0.01
C ASP A 49 -9.22 -17.53 0.11
N TYR A 50 -8.07 -17.49 -0.57
CA TYR A 50 -7.03 -18.52 -0.44
C TYR A 50 -6.18 -18.35 0.83
N PHE A 51 -6.32 -17.25 1.57
CA PHE A 51 -5.53 -16.97 2.76
C PHE A 51 -6.41 -16.96 4.02
N PRO A 52 -5.95 -17.57 5.12
CA PRO A 52 -6.74 -17.66 6.35
C PRO A 52 -6.86 -16.32 7.09
N GLU A 53 -5.97 -15.40 6.81
CA GLU A 53 -5.99 -14.06 7.40
C GLU A 53 -5.42 -13.01 6.44
N ILE A 54 -5.87 -11.77 6.61
CA ILE A 54 -5.36 -10.59 5.91
C ILE A 54 -5.14 -9.45 6.91
N TYR A 55 -4.06 -8.72 6.73
CA TYR A 55 -3.75 -7.54 7.54
C TYR A 55 -4.04 -6.26 6.75
N ILE A 56 -4.83 -5.38 7.32
CA ILE A 56 -5.25 -4.11 6.72
C ILE A 56 -5.07 -2.95 7.69
N ASN A 57 -5.05 -1.73 7.20
CA ASN A 57 -5.20 -0.55 8.03
C ASN A 57 -6.63 -0.50 8.61
N PRO A 58 -6.81 -0.29 9.93
CA PRO A 58 -8.14 -0.26 10.55
C PRO A 58 -9.06 0.83 9.97
N ALA A 59 -8.52 1.91 9.39
CA ALA A 59 -9.34 2.95 8.77
C ALA A 59 -10.09 2.48 7.50
N ASP A 60 -9.63 1.40 6.87
CA ASP A 60 -10.27 0.82 5.69
C ASP A 60 -11.33 -0.26 6.02
N THR A 61 -11.64 -0.47 7.29
CA THR A 61 -12.74 -1.37 7.69
C THR A 61 -14.09 -0.95 7.09
N ILE A 62 -14.24 0.32 6.77
CA ILE A 62 -15.42 0.87 6.09
C ILE A 62 -15.65 0.23 4.71
N GLY A 63 -14.60 -0.19 4.02
CA GLY A 63 -14.68 -0.84 2.70
C GLY A 63 -15.02 -2.34 2.76
N ILE A 64 -14.85 -3.00 3.92
CA ILE A 64 -15.05 -4.45 4.04
C ILE A 64 -16.43 -4.91 3.60
N PRO A 65 -17.56 -4.26 4.02
CA PRO A 65 -18.89 -4.72 3.64
C PRO A 65 -19.14 -4.70 2.13
N GLU A 66 -18.49 -3.79 1.41
CA GLU A 66 -18.64 -3.61 -0.03
C GLU A 66 -17.66 -4.48 -0.82
N PHE A 67 -16.37 -4.49 -0.44
CA PHE A 67 -15.30 -5.06 -1.25
C PHE A 67 -14.82 -6.43 -0.79
N MET A 68 -15.14 -6.83 0.46
CA MET A 68 -14.79 -8.13 1.02
C MET A 68 -15.99 -8.86 1.64
N PRO A 69 -17.22 -8.78 1.07
CA PRO A 69 -18.46 -9.22 1.77
C PRO A 69 -18.49 -10.71 2.06
N ASN A 70 -17.75 -11.51 1.32
CA ASN A 70 -17.74 -12.96 1.40
C ASN A 70 -16.49 -13.55 2.06
N TYR A 71 -15.50 -12.73 2.39
CA TYR A 71 -14.28 -13.20 3.03
C TYR A 71 -14.58 -13.85 4.38
N LYS A 72 -14.11 -15.09 4.57
CA LYS A 72 -14.32 -15.90 5.78
C LYS A 72 -13.08 -16.00 6.65
N GLY A 73 -11.95 -15.53 6.16
CA GLY A 73 -10.72 -15.47 6.94
C GLY A 73 -10.78 -14.37 8.01
N LYS A 74 -9.72 -14.31 8.79
CA LYS A 74 -9.58 -13.32 9.85
C LYS A 74 -9.05 -11.99 9.27
N VAL A 75 -9.71 -10.90 9.60
CA VAL A 75 -9.17 -9.55 9.35
C VAL A 75 -8.37 -9.12 10.57
N CYS A 76 -7.09 -8.84 10.35
CA CYS A 76 -6.14 -8.33 11.35
C CYS A 76 -5.79 -6.88 11.02
N PHE A 77 -5.29 -6.15 12.02
CA PHE A 77 -4.99 -4.74 11.84
C PHE A 77 -3.50 -4.45 11.94
N LEU A 78 -3.03 -3.66 10.98
CA LEU A 78 -1.71 -3.05 10.98
C LEU A 78 -1.66 -1.86 11.94
N THR A 79 -0.45 -1.51 12.36
CA THR A 79 -0.19 -0.30 13.16
C THR A 79 0.79 0.59 12.42
N ASP A 80 0.56 1.90 12.44
CA ASP A 80 1.47 2.87 11.81
C ASP A 80 2.86 2.83 12.49
N GLY A 81 3.91 2.70 11.69
CA GLY A 81 5.29 2.55 12.18
C GLY A 81 5.65 1.11 12.60
N GLU A 82 4.74 0.15 12.49
CA GLU A 82 5.02 -1.26 12.75
C GLU A 82 6.13 -1.78 11.84
N ILE A 83 7.02 -2.60 12.40
CA ILE A 83 8.08 -3.27 11.64
C ILE A 83 7.70 -4.74 11.42
N LEU A 84 7.49 -5.09 10.19
CA LEU A 84 7.23 -6.46 9.76
C LEU A 84 8.58 -7.15 9.51
N ASP A 85 9.01 -7.99 10.44
CA ASP A 85 10.29 -8.72 10.36
C ASP A 85 10.12 -10.02 9.60
N LEU A 86 10.89 -10.18 8.52
CA LEU A 86 10.90 -11.35 7.64
C LEU A 86 12.13 -12.25 7.85
N GLY A 87 12.96 -11.93 8.84
CA GLY A 87 14.27 -12.54 9.01
C GLY A 87 15.30 -11.90 8.06
N GLY A 88 16.20 -11.08 8.62
CA GLY A 88 17.22 -10.37 7.84
C GLY A 88 16.71 -9.29 6.86
N ARG A 89 15.41 -9.12 6.75
CA ARG A 89 14.73 -8.09 5.94
C ARG A 89 13.49 -7.58 6.66
N THR A 90 13.26 -6.29 6.63
CA THR A 90 12.13 -5.67 7.31
C THR A 90 11.34 -4.76 6.38
N LEU A 91 10.02 -4.68 6.61
CA LEU A 91 9.17 -3.65 6.01
C LEU A 91 8.58 -2.78 7.12
N GLU A 92 8.70 -1.46 7.00
CA GLU A 92 7.99 -0.51 7.87
C GLU A 92 6.61 -0.21 7.29
N VAL A 93 5.59 -0.32 8.12
CA VAL A 93 4.21 0.05 7.80
C VAL A 93 4.06 1.56 7.93
N VAL A 94 3.74 2.24 6.86
CA VAL A 94 3.50 3.70 6.87
C VAL A 94 2.08 3.96 6.41
N PHE A 95 1.23 4.44 7.31
CA PHE A 95 -0.13 4.84 6.92
C PHE A 95 -0.08 6.09 6.06
N THR A 96 -0.64 6.00 4.87
CA THR A 96 -0.61 7.03 3.83
C THR A 96 -2.02 7.33 3.32
N PRO A 97 -2.95 7.81 4.21
CA PRO A 97 -4.30 8.16 3.81
C PRO A 97 -4.30 9.15 2.64
N GLY A 98 -5.08 8.83 1.61
CA GLY A 98 -5.12 9.60 0.36
C GLY A 98 -6.17 9.00 -0.55
N HIS A 99 -5.81 7.97 -1.28
CA HIS A 99 -6.71 7.22 -2.15
C HIS A 99 -7.87 6.59 -1.35
N THR A 100 -7.56 5.96 -0.22
CA THR A 100 -8.55 5.62 0.81
C THR A 100 -8.11 6.19 2.17
N PRO A 101 -9.02 6.26 3.16
CA PRO A 101 -8.63 6.61 4.54
C PRO A 101 -7.60 5.67 5.14
N GLY A 102 -7.60 4.40 4.73
CA GLY A 102 -6.69 3.36 5.23
C GLY A 102 -5.55 3.00 4.28
N SER A 103 -5.31 3.79 3.24
CA SER A 103 -4.16 3.57 2.35
C SER A 103 -2.86 3.46 3.15
N THR A 104 -2.02 2.50 2.76
CA THR A 104 -0.79 2.12 3.47
C THR A 104 0.34 1.90 2.48
N THR A 105 1.52 2.40 2.79
CA THR A 105 2.77 2.13 2.08
C THR A 105 3.65 1.21 2.92
N PHE A 106 4.19 0.16 2.32
CA PHE A 106 5.17 -0.73 2.94
C PHE A 106 6.57 -0.35 2.48
N VAL A 107 7.42 0.07 3.41
CA VAL A 107 8.76 0.62 3.10
C VAL A 107 9.85 -0.38 3.44
N ASP A 108 10.62 -0.78 2.42
CA ASP A 108 11.85 -1.54 2.55
C ASP A 108 13.02 -0.57 2.58
N LYS A 109 13.48 -0.24 3.79
CA LYS A 109 14.54 0.74 4.00
C LYS A 109 15.89 0.27 3.47
N ASP A 110 16.15 -1.05 3.52
CA ASP A 110 17.45 -1.62 3.13
C ASP A 110 17.56 -1.73 1.61
N ALA A 111 16.42 -1.92 0.92
CA ALA A 111 16.33 -1.90 -0.53
C ALA A 111 16.07 -0.49 -1.11
N ALA A 112 15.85 0.52 -0.25
CA ALA A 112 15.60 1.92 -0.60
C ALA A 112 14.37 2.13 -1.52
N TYR A 113 13.29 1.38 -1.29
CA TYR A 113 12.02 1.58 -1.99
C TYR A 113 10.79 1.27 -1.12
N GLY A 114 9.61 1.64 -1.61
CA GLY A 114 8.33 1.32 -0.97
C GLY A 114 7.30 0.79 -1.96
N PHE A 115 6.34 0.03 -1.44
CA PHE A 115 5.14 -0.43 -2.16
C PHE A 115 3.97 0.43 -1.71
N SER A 116 3.53 1.34 -2.58
CA SER A 116 2.62 2.43 -2.20
C SER A 116 1.15 2.18 -2.54
N GLY A 117 0.81 1.04 -3.17
CA GLY A 117 -0.53 0.85 -3.70
C GLY A 117 -0.95 2.07 -4.52
N ASP A 118 -2.10 2.63 -4.26
CA ASP A 118 -2.64 3.77 -4.98
C ASP A 118 -2.37 5.13 -4.29
N SER A 119 -1.59 5.13 -3.21
CA SER A 119 -1.25 6.38 -2.51
C SER A 119 -0.39 7.32 -3.35
N PHE A 120 0.60 6.77 -4.07
CA PHE A 120 1.55 7.54 -4.87
C PHE A 120 1.78 6.84 -6.21
N GLY A 121 1.29 7.44 -7.28
CA GLY A 121 1.32 6.86 -8.61
C GLY A 121 -0.03 6.30 -9.05
N SER A 122 -0.04 5.18 -9.78
CA SER A 122 -1.24 4.53 -10.32
C SER A 122 -2.06 5.38 -11.30
N GLY A 123 -1.41 6.31 -12.00
CA GLY A 123 -2.03 7.15 -13.03
C GLY A 123 -2.76 8.35 -12.45
N ASN A 124 -4.08 8.39 -12.57
CA ASN A 124 -4.89 9.50 -12.05
C ASN A 124 -4.96 9.46 -10.52
N LEU A 125 -4.89 10.64 -9.91
CA LEU A 125 -5.15 10.77 -8.49
C LEU A 125 -6.65 10.61 -8.23
N LEU A 126 -7.02 9.48 -7.64
CA LEU A 126 -8.35 9.25 -7.08
C LEU A 126 -8.26 9.47 -5.58
N LEU A 127 -8.93 10.48 -5.06
CA LEU A 127 -8.79 10.92 -3.69
C LEU A 127 -10.05 10.61 -2.87
N GLY A 128 -9.93 9.79 -1.83
CA GLY A 128 -10.98 9.45 -0.89
C GLY A 128 -10.90 10.24 0.42
N VAL A 129 -9.98 11.20 0.53
CA VAL A 129 -9.83 12.13 1.65
C VAL A 129 -9.73 13.55 1.15
N ASP A 130 -9.72 14.56 2.04
CA ASP A 130 -9.50 15.95 1.66
C ASP A 130 -8.02 16.26 1.33
N PHE A 131 -7.78 17.38 0.62
CA PHE A 131 -6.43 17.81 0.23
C PHE A 131 -5.54 18.14 1.43
N SER A 132 -6.11 18.58 2.56
CA SER A 132 -5.33 18.87 3.77
C SER A 132 -4.74 17.61 4.37
N THR A 133 -5.53 16.53 4.37
CA THR A 133 -5.09 15.19 4.76
C THR A 133 -4.02 14.68 3.80
N LEU A 134 -4.22 14.82 2.49
CA LEU A 134 -3.22 14.42 1.49
C LEU A 134 -1.90 15.17 1.67
N ILE A 135 -1.91 16.47 1.91
CA ILE A 135 -0.70 17.28 2.19
C ILE A 135 0.02 16.72 3.41
N SER A 136 -0.71 16.43 4.49
CA SER A 136 -0.14 15.87 5.72
C SER A 136 0.51 14.51 5.48
N THR A 137 -0.15 13.65 4.72
CA THR A 137 0.34 12.34 4.27
C THR A 137 1.63 12.49 3.44
N CYS A 138 1.62 13.37 2.46
CA CYS A 138 2.79 13.61 1.61
C CYS A 138 3.97 14.19 2.40
N LYS A 139 3.74 15.08 3.36
CA LYS A 139 4.78 15.61 4.27
C LYS A 139 5.37 14.49 5.14
N LYS A 140 4.52 13.61 5.71
CA LYS A 140 4.95 12.42 6.45
C LYS A 140 5.79 11.50 5.57
N MET A 141 5.32 11.17 4.36
CA MET A 141 6.04 10.30 3.45
C MET A 141 7.37 10.93 2.99
N SER A 142 7.42 12.24 2.77
CA SER A 142 8.67 12.95 2.46
C SER A 142 9.72 12.78 3.57
N ALA A 143 9.31 12.85 4.84
CA ALA A 143 10.20 12.62 5.97
C ALA A 143 10.72 11.15 6.01
N VAL A 144 9.88 10.18 5.70
CA VAL A 144 10.28 8.76 5.59
C VAL A 144 11.27 8.57 4.43
N ILE A 145 11.00 9.18 3.28
CA ILE A 145 11.88 9.16 2.11
C ILE A 145 13.26 9.72 2.46
N GLU A 146 13.32 10.87 3.13
CA GLU A 146 14.58 11.49 3.55
C GLU A 146 15.32 10.64 4.59
N LYS A 147 14.59 10.12 5.60
CA LYS A 147 15.16 9.30 6.68
C LYS A 147 15.86 8.05 6.16
N TYR A 148 15.30 7.39 5.15
CA TYR A 148 15.79 6.10 4.64
C TYR A 148 16.38 6.17 3.23
N ASP A 149 16.53 7.37 2.66
CA ASP A 149 17.05 7.60 1.31
C ASP A 149 16.28 6.79 0.24
N ILE A 150 14.95 6.75 0.38
CA ILE A 150 14.08 5.98 -0.53
C ILE A 150 14.19 6.56 -1.95
N LYS A 151 14.48 5.69 -2.90
CA LYS A 151 14.70 6.08 -4.30
C LYS A 151 13.45 5.91 -5.17
N TYR A 152 12.60 4.93 -4.85
CA TYR A 152 11.45 4.58 -5.66
C TYR A 152 10.25 4.18 -4.81
N LEU A 153 9.05 4.46 -5.35
CA LEU A 153 7.78 3.94 -4.87
C LEU A 153 7.15 3.12 -6.00
N TYR A 154 6.76 1.89 -5.69
CA TYR A 154 6.08 0.99 -6.62
C TYR A 154 4.57 1.10 -6.40
N PRO A 155 3.83 1.68 -7.37
CA PRO A 155 2.38 1.82 -7.28
C PRO A 155 1.65 0.50 -7.54
N GLY A 156 0.36 0.44 -7.21
CA GLY A 156 -0.50 -0.72 -7.43
C GLY A 156 -0.80 -0.98 -8.90
N HIS A 157 -0.80 0.07 -9.73
CA HIS A 157 -1.12 -0.03 -11.15
C HIS A 157 0.03 0.40 -12.05
N TYR A 158 0.13 -0.28 -13.19
CA TYR A 158 1.10 0.05 -14.24
C TYR A 158 0.41 0.86 -15.35
N PHE A 159 0.80 2.12 -15.50
CA PHE A 159 0.34 3.02 -16.57
C PHE A 159 1.51 3.50 -17.45
N GLY A 160 2.36 2.57 -17.88
CA GLY A 160 3.55 2.89 -18.67
C GLY A 160 4.80 3.24 -17.84
N MET A 161 4.68 3.28 -16.51
CA MET A 161 5.78 3.44 -15.56
C MET A 161 5.70 2.40 -14.45
N ASN A 162 6.84 1.77 -14.13
CA ASN A 162 6.90 0.71 -13.12
C ASN A 162 7.12 1.26 -11.70
N LYS A 163 7.53 2.51 -11.59
CA LYS A 163 7.93 3.13 -10.32
C LYS A 163 7.81 4.64 -10.38
N GLU A 164 7.49 5.20 -9.25
CA GLU A 164 7.50 6.64 -9.01
C GLU A 164 8.77 7.04 -8.27
N THR A 165 9.16 8.29 -8.42
CA THR A 165 10.29 8.87 -7.67
C THR A 165 9.76 9.70 -6.49
N PRO A 166 10.62 10.08 -5.53
CA PRO A 166 10.26 11.03 -4.47
C PRO A 166 9.66 12.34 -4.98
N GLN A 167 9.95 12.73 -6.22
CA GLN A 167 9.39 13.94 -6.83
C GLN A 167 7.87 13.88 -6.92
N ARG A 168 7.28 12.69 -7.17
CA ARG A 168 5.82 12.51 -7.20
C ARG A 168 5.16 12.99 -5.91
N VAL A 169 5.73 12.66 -4.75
CA VAL A 169 5.21 13.06 -3.43
C VAL A 169 5.26 14.59 -3.26
N LYS A 170 6.35 15.23 -3.72
CA LYS A 170 6.51 16.69 -3.70
C LYS A 170 5.53 17.40 -4.63
N ASP A 171 5.33 16.85 -5.83
CA ASP A 171 4.38 17.38 -6.80
C ASP A 171 2.94 17.33 -6.27
N MET A 172 2.58 16.24 -5.55
CA MET A 172 1.27 16.13 -4.91
C MET A 172 1.05 17.16 -3.80
N ILE A 173 2.08 17.53 -3.04
CA ILE A 173 2.00 18.64 -2.06
C ILE A 173 1.70 19.95 -2.81
N THR A 174 2.52 20.28 -3.80
CA THR A 174 2.39 21.52 -4.56
C THR A 174 1.02 21.63 -5.22
N MET A 175 0.60 20.59 -5.91
CA MET A 175 -0.73 20.51 -6.54
C MET A 175 -1.85 20.77 -5.54
N SER A 176 -1.81 20.09 -4.39
CA SER A 176 -2.84 20.20 -3.36
C SER A 176 -2.88 21.59 -2.73
N GLU A 177 -1.72 22.22 -2.48
CA GLU A 177 -1.61 23.58 -1.97
C GLU A 177 -2.12 24.60 -3.00
N ASP A 178 -1.85 24.41 -4.29
CA ASP A 178 -2.32 25.28 -5.36
C ASP A 178 -3.85 25.18 -5.55
N ILE A 179 -4.44 23.98 -5.40
CA ILE A 179 -5.90 23.80 -5.39
C ILE A 179 -6.53 24.52 -4.18
N LEU A 180 -6.02 24.28 -2.97
CA LEU A 180 -6.55 24.89 -1.75
C LEU A 180 -6.42 26.42 -1.73
N SER A 181 -5.38 26.98 -2.38
CA SER A 181 -5.19 28.43 -2.51
C SER A 181 -6.00 29.06 -3.66
N GLY A 182 -6.70 28.24 -4.46
CA GLY A 182 -7.48 28.71 -5.61
C GLY A 182 -6.65 29.11 -6.82
N LYS A 183 -5.37 28.77 -6.89
CA LYS A 183 -4.52 29.04 -8.06
C LYS A 183 -4.89 28.16 -9.25
N VAL A 184 -5.39 26.95 -8.98
CA VAL A 184 -5.93 26.03 -9.98
C VAL A 184 -7.30 25.54 -9.55
N GLN A 185 -8.17 25.26 -10.53
CA GLN A 185 -9.45 24.61 -10.27
C GLN A 185 -9.23 23.11 -10.38
N GLY A 186 -9.69 22.37 -9.35
CA GLY A 186 -9.67 20.90 -9.33
C GLY A 186 -10.79 20.29 -10.15
#